data_997186587403befdbd1f23e6b1a3fb0c
#
_entry.id   997186587403befdbd1f23e6b1a3fb0c
#
_cell.length_a   1.000
_cell.length_b   1.000
_cell.length_c   1.000
_cell.angle_alpha   90.00
_cell.angle_beta   90.00
_cell.angle_gamma   90.00
#
_symmetry.space_group_name_H-M   'P 1'
#
loop_
_entity.id
_entity.type
_entity.pdbx_description
1 polymer ?
#
loop_
_entity_poly.entity_id
_entity_poly.type
_entity_poly.pdbx_seq_one_letter_code
_entity_poly.pdbx_strand_id
1 'polypeptide(L)'
;MNDINPNLSLHIQIKVRSFLDASWQEWFDRLEMDYDPEEDVTILTGDLPDQAALMGILNQLNQMNVVILLVTQTTKKQPSQ
;
A
#
# COMPACT_ATOMS: atom_id res chain seq x y z
N MET A 1 -16.24 -24.12 -0.33
CA MET A 1 -15.34 -24.07 0.59
C MET A 1 -14.72 -22.76 0.67
N ASN A 2 -14.37 -22.46 1.70
CA ASN A 2 -13.91 -21.23 1.86
C ASN A 2 -12.47 -21.25 2.08
N ASP A 3 -11.77 -20.51 1.39
CA ASP A 3 -10.37 -20.50 1.46
C ASP A 3 -9.81 -19.36 2.24
N ILE A 4 -10.61 -18.77 3.06
CA ILE A 4 -10.11 -17.69 3.87
C ILE A 4 -9.11 -18.25 4.84
N ASN A 5 -7.95 -17.66 4.80
CA ASN A 5 -6.89 -18.06 5.69
C ASN A 5 -6.53 -16.86 6.55
N PRO A 6 -6.90 -16.89 7.83
CA PRO A 6 -6.65 -15.73 8.67
C PRO A 6 -5.17 -15.43 8.89
N ASN A 7 -4.30 -16.35 8.49
CA ASN A 7 -2.88 -16.12 8.64
C ASN A 7 -2.24 -15.51 7.40
N LEU A 8 -3.06 -15.19 6.39
CA LEU A 8 -2.54 -14.54 5.21
C LEU A 8 -2.77 -13.05 5.26
N SER A 9 -1.82 -12.32 4.77
CA SER A 9 -1.97 -10.89 4.57
C SER A 9 -1.25 -10.52 3.30
N LEU A 10 -1.53 -9.33 2.81
CA LEU A 10 -0.86 -8.81 1.63
C LEU A 10 0.19 -7.81 2.07
N HIS A 11 1.42 -8.06 1.69
CA HIS A 11 2.46 -7.06 1.85
C HIS A 11 2.53 -6.27 0.55
N ILE A 12 2.34 -4.97 0.62
CA ILE A 12 2.28 -4.18 -0.58
C ILE A 12 3.32 -3.09 -0.56
N GLN A 13 3.71 -2.70 -1.75
CA GLN A 13 4.56 -1.54 -1.92
C GLN A 13 4.02 -0.79 -3.13
N ILE A 14 3.74 0.50 -2.95
CA ILE A 14 3.22 1.33 -4.01
C ILE A 14 4.19 2.49 -4.19
N LYS A 15 4.66 2.69 -5.41
CA LYS A 15 5.53 3.80 -5.72
C LYS A 15 4.71 4.82 -6.49
N VAL A 16 4.69 6.05 -6.01
CA VAL A 16 3.95 7.11 -6.65
C VAL A 16 4.89 8.28 -6.91
N ARG A 17 4.53 9.09 -7.92
CA ARG A 17 5.33 10.24 -8.25
C ARG A 17 5.06 11.36 -7.28
N SER A 18 6.10 12.10 -6.94
CA SER A 18 6.01 13.31 -6.15
C SER A 18 5.94 13.04 -4.66
N PHE A 19 6.03 14.11 -3.93
CA PHE A 19 5.99 14.10 -2.49
C PHE A 19 4.54 14.08 -2.02
N LEU A 20 4.23 13.21 -1.09
CA LEU A 20 2.93 13.23 -0.43
C LEU A 20 3.15 13.79 0.96
N ASP A 21 2.42 14.83 1.30
CA ASP A 21 2.67 15.48 2.57
C ASP A 21 2.06 14.69 3.73
N ALA A 22 2.28 15.16 4.94
CA ALA A 22 1.93 14.40 6.11
C ALA A 22 0.43 14.16 6.26
N SER A 23 -0.40 14.97 5.59
CA SER A 23 -1.83 14.78 5.72
C SER A 23 -2.28 13.46 5.12
N TRP A 24 -1.51 12.90 4.20
CA TRP A 24 -1.85 11.61 3.63
C TRP A 24 -1.72 10.48 4.64
N GLN A 25 -0.92 10.68 5.69
CA GLN A 25 -0.75 9.66 6.69
C GLN A 25 -2.05 9.32 7.38
N GLU A 26 -2.96 10.27 7.49
CA GLU A 26 -4.25 10.03 8.08
C GLU A 26 -5.10 9.10 7.25
N TRP A 27 -4.89 9.12 5.93
CA TRP A 27 -5.65 8.25 5.04
C TRP A 27 -5.08 6.85 5.00
N PHE A 28 -3.77 6.75 5.22
CA PHE A 28 -3.05 5.49 5.04
C PHE A 28 -2.30 5.14 6.31
N ASP A 29 -3.02 5.10 7.43
CA ASP A 29 -2.36 4.93 8.71
C ASP A 29 -1.69 3.57 8.87
N ARG A 30 -2.01 2.61 8.00
CA ARG A 30 -1.38 1.30 8.05
C ARG A 30 -0.14 1.22 7.20
N LEU A 31 0.19 2.31 6.49
CA LEU A 31 1.31 2.30 5.57
C LEU A 31 2.37 3.25 6.04
N GLU A 32 3.61 2.89 5.72
CA GLU A 32 4.73 3.80 5.92
C GLU A 32 4.99 4.53 4.62
N MET A 33 5.32 5.80 4.73
CA MET A 33 5.60 6.63 3.57
C MET A 33 7.04 7.08 3.62
N ASP A 34 7.79 6.79 2.58
CA ASP A 34 9.16 7.25 2.43
C ASP A 34 9.29 8.02 1.13
N TYR A 35 9.85 9.20 1.21
CA TYR A 35 10.04 10.01 0.02
C TYR A 35 11.49 9.95 -0.41
N ASP A 36 11.70 9.71 -1.70
CA ASP A 36 13.03 9.71 -2.30
C ASP A 36 13.19 10.99 -3.09
N PRO A 37 13.94 11.96 -2.58
CA PRO A 37 14.08 13.25 -3.27
C PRO A 37 14.86 13.14 -4.57
N GLU A 38 15.71 12.15 -4.72
CA GLU A 38 16.46 12.03 -5.95
C GLU A 38 15.58 11.67 -7.13
N GLU A 39 14.62 10.80 -6.90
CA GLU A 39 13.71 10.38 -7.96
C GLU A 39 12.39 11.08 -7.91
N ASP A 40 12.13 11.83 -6.86
CA ASP A 40 10.87 12.51 -6.65
C ASP A 40 9.73 11.51 -6.64
N VAL A 41 9.88 10.47 -5.84
CA VAL A 41 8.84 9.46 -5.68
C VAL A 41 8.62 9.19 -4.21
N THR A 42 7.39 8.83 -3.88
CA THR A 42 7.05 8.37 -2.53
C THR A 42 6.74 6.90 -2.59
N ILE A 43 7.25 6.17 -1.62
CA ILE A 43 7.04 4.73 -1.54
C ILE A 43 6.17 4.46 -0.32
N LEU A 44 5.04 3.80 -0.57
CA LEU A 44 4.10 3.41 0.47
C LEU A 44 4.25 1.92 0.70
N THR A 45 4.49 1.52 1.93
CA THR A 45 4.76 0.12 2.24
C THR A 45 3.95 -0.30 3.45
N GLY A 46 3.42 -1.50 3.42
CA GLY A 46 2.72 -2.02 4.58
C GLY A 46 2.02 -3.33 4.31
N ASP A 47 1.38 -3.83 5.33
CA ASP A 47 0.63 -5.08 5.25
C ASP A 47 -0.85 -4.77 5.32
N LEU A 48 -1.61 -5.36 4.42
CA LEU A 48 -3.04 -5.15 4.35
C LEU A 48 -3.77 -6.46 4.54
N PRO A 49 -4.96 -6.42 5.10
CA PRO A 49 -5.68 -7.67 5.37
C PRO A 49 -6.16 -8.39 4.11
N ASP A 50 -6.43 -7.66 3.04
CA ASP A 50 -6.95 -8.30 1.84
C ASP A 50 -6.78 -7.38 0.65
N GLN A 51 -7.18 -7.89 -0.50
CA GLN A 51 -7.05 -7.16 -1.74
C GLN A 51 -7.99 -5.97 -1.82
N ALA A 52 -9.14 -6.05 -1.16
CA ALA A 52 -10.07 -4.92 -1.19
C ALA A 52 -9.46 -3.70 -0.53
N ALA A 53 -8.67 -3.90 0.52
CA ALA A 53 -7.99 -2.79 1.15
C ALA A 53 -7.00 -2.13 0.19
N LEU A 54 -6.28 -2.94 -0.59
CA LEU A 54 -5.37 -2.40 -1.58
C LEU A 54 -6.10 -1.60 -2.64
N MET A 55 -7.21 -2.13 -3.14
CA MET A 55 -7.97 -1.43 -4.16
C MET A 55 -8.50 -0.10 -3.65
N GLY A 56 -8.89 -0.06 -2.38
CA GLY A 56 -9.34 1.20 -1.80
C GLY A 56 -8.24 2.25 -1.80
N ILE A 57 -7.02 1.84 -1.48
CA ILE A 57 -5.89 2.75 -1.48
C ILE A 57 -5.61 3.25 -2.90
N LEU A 58 -5.60 2.34 -3.86
CA LEU A 58 -5.32 2.72 -5.24
C LEU A 58 -6.39 3.67 -5.79
N ASN A 59 -7.65 3.41 -5.44
CA ASN A 59 -8.72 4.31 -5.85
C ASN A 59 -8.56 5.69 -5.25
N GLN A 60 -8.17 5.75 -3.98
CA GLN A 60 -7.97 7.03 -3.34
C GLN A 60 -6.86 7.82 -4.00
N LEU A 61 -5.75 7.15 -4.30
CA LEU A 61 -4.64 7.80 -4.97
C LEU A 61 -5.08 8.30 -6.35
N ASN A 62 -5.84 7.48 -7.05
CA ASN A 62 -6.28 7.86 -8.38
C ASN A 62 -7.22 9.05 -8.34
N GLN A 63 -8.11 9.10 -7.37
CA GLN A 63 -9.06 10.20 -7.27
C GLN A 63 -8.35 11.51 -6.96
N MET A 64 -7.20 11.45 -6.31
CA MET A 64 -6.45 12.65 -5.99
C MET A 64 -5.41 12.96 -7.05
N ASN A 65 -5.48 12.29 -8.19
CA ASN A 65 -4.60 12.53 -9.33
C ASN A 65 -3.14 12.24 -9.03
N VAL A 66 -2.89 11.32 -8.14
CA VAL A 66 -1.52 10.90 -7.85
C VAL A 66 -1.12 9.87 -8.92
N VAL A 67 0.04 10.04 -9.50
CA VAL A 67 0.51 9.14 -10.54
C VAL A 67 1.13 7.92 -9.90
N ILE A 68 0.52 6.76 -10.11
CA ILE A 68 1.01 5.51 -9.56
C ILE A 68 1.99 4.91 -10.54
N LEU A 69 3.22 4.70 -10.08
CA LEU A 69 4.29 4.22 -10.95
C LEU A 69 4.46 2.71 -10.87
N LEU A 70 4.22 2.13 -9.71
CA LEU A 70 4.46 0.71 -9.52
C LEU A 70 3.65 0.22 -8.35
N VAL A 71 3.07 -0.95 -8.47
CA VAL A 71 2.39 -1.60 -7.36
C VAL A 71 2.91 -3.02 -7.30
N THR A 72 3.40 -3.43 -6.14
CA THR A 72 3.73 -4.82 -5.92
C THR A 72 2.92 -5.34 -4.76
N GLN A 73 2.56 -6.60 -4.83
CA GLN A 73 1.90 -7.23 -3.71
C GLN A 73 2.42 -8.65 -3.59
N THR A 74 2.61 -9.07 -2.36
CA THR A 74 3.10 -10.39 -2.06
C THR A 74 2.22 -10.95 -0.96
N THR A 75 1.72 -12.15 -1.16
CA THR A 75 0.97 -12.81 -0.11
C THR A 75 1.95 -13.27 0.94
N LYS A 76 1.69 -12.91 2.19
CA LYS A 76 2.58 -13.23 3.26
C LYS A 76 1.86 -14.13 4.21
N LYS A 77 2.35 -15.34 4.34
CA LYS A 77 1.72 -16.31 5.21
C LYS A 77 2.41 -16.25 6.56
N GLN A 78 1.64 -16.07 7.59
CA GLN A 78 2.22 -16.02 8.90
C GLN A 78 2.45 -17.42 9.41
N PRO A 79 3.48 -17.63 10.20
CA PRO A 79 3.74 -18.95 10.74
C PRO A 79 2.57 -19.34 11.63
N SER A 80 2.10 -20.52 11.43
CA SER A 80 1.07 -20.96 12.31
C SER A 80 1.71 -21.86 13.30
N GLN A 81 1.24 -22.02 14.27
CA GLN A 81 1.86 -22.88 15.13
C GLN A 81 1.12 -23.42 16.03
#